data_fc62487c63b8cdf98505cd9eedca9522
#
_entry.id   fc62487c63b8cdf98505cd9eedca9522
#
_cell.length_a   1.000
_cell.length_b   1.000
_cell.length_c   1.000
_cell.angle_alpha   90.00
_cell.angle_beta   90.00
_cell.angle_gamma   90.00
#
_symmetry.space_group_name_H-M   'P 1'
#
loop_
_entity.id
_entity.type
_entity.pdbx_description
1 polymer ?
#
loop_
_entity_poly.entity_id
_entity_poly.type
_entity_poly.pdbx_seq_one_letter_code
_entity_poly.pdbx_strand_id
1 'polypeptide(L)'
;MAVKIRLARCGRRHLAEYDIVVADARSPRDGRFIEKIGNYNPNTAPATVKLNETSALKWLFQGAQPTDTVKNLLSKQGVLLRKHLQVGVTKGAITQAEADERFTNWKEDQAKKYIK
;
A
#
# COMPACT_ATOMS: atom_id res chain seq x y z
N MET A 1 8.15 -10.43 -16.68
CA MET A 1 9.05 -9.63 -15.84
C MET A 1 8.44 -9.46 -14.46
N ALA A 2 9.23 -9.62 -13.42
CA ALA A 2 8.75 -9.43 -12.07
C ALA A 2 8.78 -7.94 -11.70
N VAL A 3 7.62 -7.41 -11.36
CA VAL A 3 7.48 -6.03 -10.87
C VAL A 3 7.16 -6.08 -9.38
N LYS A 4 7.86 -5.27 -8.60
CA LYS A 4 7.69 -5.22 -7.15
C LYS A 4 7.32 -3.84 -6.65
N ILE A 5 6.53 -3.80 -5.59
CA ILE A 5 6.27 -2.59 -4.82
C ILE A 5 7.20 -2.64 -3.62
N ARG A 6 8.11 -1.70 -3.52
CA ARG A 6 9.15 -1.72 -2.50
C ARG A 6 9.50 -0.32 -2.00
N LEU A 7 10.30 -0.26 -0.94
CA LEU A 7 10.77 1.01 -0.38
C LEU A 7 12.12 1.38 -1.02
N ALA A 8 12.22 2.64 -1.44
CA ALA A 8 13.48 3.25 -1.87
C ALA A 8 13.86 4.32 -0.85
N ARG A 9 15.07 4.29 -0.36
CA ARG A 9 15.50 5.23 0.67
C ARG A 9 15.64 6.64 0.09
N CYS A 10 15.10 7.63 0.83
CA CYS A 10 15.30 9.06 0.57
C CYS A 10 15.49 9.77 1.90
N GLY A 11 15.65 11.08 1.89
CA GLY A 11 15.86 11.84 3.12
C GLY A 11 17.32 11.99 3.52
N ARG A 12 17.53 12.44 4.74
CA ARG A 12 18.87 12.77 5.26
C ARG A 12 19.59 11.56 5.85
N ARG A 13 20.91 11.68 6.04
CA ARG A 13 21.78 10.61 6.51
C ARG A 13 21.29 9.91 7.79
N HIS A 14 20.81 10.65 8.78
CA HIS A 14 20.36 10.11 10.07
C HIS A 14 18.84 10.13 10.23
N LEU A 15 18.11 10.62 9.23
CA LEU A 15 16.65 10.70 9.22
C LEU A 15 16.14 10.05 7.95
N ALA A 16 16.19 8.72 7.92
CA ALA A 16 15.75 7.97 6.75
C ALA A 16 14.25 8.11 6.53
N GLU A 17 13.88 8.46 5.33
CA GLU A 17 12.52 8.36 4.81
C GLU A 17 12.56 7.40 3.64
N TYR A 18 11.39 6.89 3.27
CA TYR A 18 11.31 5.93 2.17
C TYR A 18 10.20 6.31 1.22
N ASP A 19 10.50 6.28 -0.07
CA ASP A 19 9.47 6.34 -1.10
C ASP A 19 8.93 4.94 -1.33
N ILE A 20 7.61 4.82 -1.44
CA ILE A 20 6.97 3.57 -1.83
C ILE A 20 6.90 3.60 -3.35
N VAL A 21 7.64 2.71 -4.00
CA VAL A 21 7.81 2.74 -5.46
C VAL A 21 7.50 1.40 -6.08
N VAL A 22 7.06 1.45 -7.34
CA VAL A 22 6.91 0.27 -8.20
C VAL A 22 8.14 0.20 -9.08
N ALA A 23 8.85 -0.92 -9.03
CA ALA A 23 10.10 -1.08 -9.77
C ALA A 23 10.28 -2.52 -10.24
N ASP A 24 11.12 -2.69 -11.28
CA ASP A 24 11.54 -4.01 -11.72
C ASP A 24 12.36 -4.67 -10.60
N ALA A 25 12.11 -5.94 -10.34
CA ALA A 25 12.78 -6.69 -9.29
C ALA A 25 14.31 -6.70 -9.43
N ARG A 26 14.81 -6.51 -10.65
CA ARG A 26 16.26 -6.48 -10.94
C ARG A 26 16.91 -5.12 -10.73
N SER A 27 16.10 -4.05 -10.56
CA SER A 27 16.64 -2.70 -10.32
C SER A 27 17.19 -2.58 -8.90
N PRO A 28 18.28 -1.81 -8.68
CA PRO A 28 18.78 -1.53 -7.33
C PRO A 28 17.71 -0.83 -6.48
N ARG A 29 17.79 -1.02 -5.16
CA ARG A 29 16.82 -0.45 -4.22
C ARG A 29 16.62 1.06 -4.40
N ASP A 30 17.71 1.82 -4.53
CA ASP A 30 17.67 3.28 -4.65
C ASP A 30 17.86 3.75 -6.09
N GLY A 31 17.71 2.83 -7.06
CA GLY A 31 17.87 3.12 -8.47
C GLY A 31 16.54 3.49 -9.16
N ARG A 32 16.47 3.20 -10.44
CA ARG A 32 15.31 3.50 -11.25
C ARG A 32 14.06 2.80 -10.77
N PHE A 33 12.95 3.51 -10.80
CA PHE A 33 11.63 2.95 -10.52
C PHE A 33 10.65 3.34 -11.63
N ILE A 34 9.54 2.59 -11.71
CA ILE A 34 8.50 2.82 -12.73
C ILE A 34 7.58 3.96 -12.28
N GLU A 35 7.11 3.92 -11.02
CA GLU A 35 6.20 4.91 -10.48
C GLU A 35 6.38 5.01 -8.97
N LYS A 36 6.30 6.23 -8.45
CA LYS A 36 6.23 6.47 -7.01
C LYS A 36 4.76 6.53 -6.60
N ILE A 37 4.36 5.67 -5.66
CA ILE A 37 2.97 5.58 -5.23
C ILE A 37 2.76 6.07 -3.80
N GLY A 38 3.81 6.42 -3.08
CA GLY A 38 3.67 6.93 -1.73
C GLY A 38 4.99 7.24 -1.06
N ASN A 39 4.90 7.57 0.24
CA ASN A 39 6.04 7.89 1.07
C ASN A 39 5.80 7.33 2.48
N TYR A 40 6.85 6.80 3.08
CA TYR A 40 6.83 6.29 4.45
C TYR A 40 7.88 7.02 5.28
N ASN A 41 7.45 7.66 6.37
CA ASN A 41 8.34 8.34 7.29
C ASN A 41 8.24 7.69 8.68
N PRO A 42 9.21 6.86 9.07
CA PRO A 42 9.21 6.22 10.39
C PRO A 42 9.66 7.12 11.53
N ASN A 43 10.16 8.33 11.22
CA ASN A 43 10.71 9.23 12.24
C ASN A 43 9.63 9.98 13.04
N THR A 44 8.40 9.97 12.58
CA THR A 44 7.27 10.55 13.31
C THR A 44 6.66 9.51 14.25
N ALA A 45 5.96 9.95 15.27
CA ALA A 45 5.27 9.07 16.20
C ALA A 45 3.79 9.44 16.26
N PRO A 46 2.86 8.64 15.71
CA PRO A 46 3.10 7.40 14.94
C PRO A 46 3.74 7.64 13.58
N ALA A 47 4.33 6.60 13.00
CA ALA A 47 4.95 6.67 11.68
C ALA A 47 3.93 7.15 10.63
N THR A 48 4.38 8.07 9.77
CA THR A 48 3.51 8.66 8.75
C THR A 48 3.62 7.88 7.45
N VAL A 49 2.48 7.47 6.91
CA VAL A 49 2.40 6.82 5.60
C VAL A 49 1.47 7.63 4.71
N LYS A 50 1.99 8.11 3.60
CA LYS A 50 1.19 8.77 2.55
C LYS A 50 1.17 7.82 1.36
N LEU A 51 -0.02 7.44 0.90
CA LEU A 51 -0.15 6.43 -0.13
C LEU A 51 -1.25 6.83 -1.11
N ASN A 52 -0.94 6.74 -2.40
CA ASN A 52 -1.95 6.84 -3.45
C ASN A 52 -2.60 5.46 -3.60
N GLU A 53 -3.75 5.28 -2.95
CA GLU A 53 -4.46 4.00 -2.93
C GLU A 53 -4.87 3.53 -4.32
N THR A 54 -5.28 4.44 -5.18
CA THR A 54 -5.70 4.13 -6.55
C THR A 54 -4.56 3.52 -7.35
N SER A 55 -3.37 4.15 -7.30
CA SER A 55 -2.17 3.63 -7.98
C SER A 55 -1.73 2.30 -7.39
N ALA A 56 -1.76 2.17 -6.05
CA ALA A 56 -1.40 0.92 -5.38
C ALA A 56 -2.30 -0.23 -5.82
N LEU A 57 -3.62 -0.02 -5.85
CA LEU A 57 -4.58 -1.02 -6.30
C LEU A 57 -4.34 -1.40 -7.75
N LYS A 58 -4.13 -0.41 -8.62
CA LYS A 58 -3.85 -0.63 -10.04
C LYS A 58 -2.67 -1.59 -10.23
N TRP A 59 -1.55 -1.33 -9.53
CA TRP A 59 -0.36 -2.17 -9.65
C TRP A 59 -0.55 -3.55 -9.03
N LEU A 60 -1.27 -3.66 -7.92
CA LEU A 60 -1.60 -4.95 -7.32
C LEU A 60 -2.45 -5.81 -8.27
N PHE A 61 -3.44 -5.21 -8.95
CA PHE A 61 -4.24 -5.92 -9.94
C PHE A 61 -3.43 -6.34 -11.16
N GLN A 62 -2.34 -5.63 -11.46
CA GLN A 62 -1.45 -6.01 -12.55
C GLN A 62 -0.41 -7.07 -12.15
N GLY A 63 -0.44 -7.52 -10.90
CA GLY A 63 0.43 -8.57 -10.42
C GLY A 63 1.72 -8.08 -9.77
N ALA A 64 1.86 -6.80 -9.49
CA ALA A 64 3.01 -6.29 -8.74
C ALA A 64 3.04 -6.91 -7.35
N GLN A 65 4.21 -7.39 -6.92
CA GLN A 65 4.37 -8.07 -5.65
C GLN A 65 4.98 -7.14 -4.60
N PRO A 66 4.25 -6.82 -3.50
CA PRO A 66 4.82 -6.01 -2.43
C PRO A 66 5.85 -6.80 -1.62
N THR A 67 6.91 -6.11 -1.18
CA THR A 67 7.83 -6.68 -0.20
C THR A 67 7.12 -6.81 1.15
N ASP A 68 7.69 -7.60 2.08
CA ASP A 68 7.04 -7.83 3.38
C ASP A 68 6.75 -6.53 4.13
N THR A 69 7.68 -5.58 4.15
CA THR A 69 7.49 -4.28 4.80
C THR A 69 6.37 -3.50 4.13
N VAL A 70 6.37 -3.41 2.80
CA VAL A 70 5.33 -2.72 2.05
C VAL A 70 3.98 -3.41 2.24
N LYS A 71 3.95 -4.74 2.25
CA LYS A 71 2.73 -5.50 2.50
C LYS A 71 2.11 -5.13 3.84
N ASN A 72 2.92 -4.99 4.89
CA ASN A 72 2.44 -4.55 6.20
C ASN A 72 1.89 -3.13 6.16
N LEU A 73 2.55 -2.21 5.45
CA LEU A 73 2.07 -0.84 5.29
C LEU A 73 0.75 -0.79 4.53
N LEU A 74 0.63 -1.54 3.45
CA LEU A 74 -0.60 -1.64 2.66
C LEU A 74 -1.74 -2.23 3.49
N SER A 75 -1.44 -3.24 4.31
CA SER A 75 -2.43 -3.84 5.20
C SER A 75 -2.97 -2.82 6.20
N LYS A 76 -2.10 -2.02 6.82
CA LYS A 76 -2.50 -0.97 7.76
C LYS A 76 -3.36 0.11 7.12
N GLN A 77 -3.12 0.41 5.85
CA GLN A 77 -3.90 1.40 5.10
C GLN A 77 -5.19 0.81 4.50
N GLY A 78 -5.38 -0.49 4.60
CA GLY A 78 -6.59 -1.16 4.10
C GLY A 78 -6.58 -1.45 2.60
N VAL A 79 -5.46 -1.22 1.91
CA VAL A 79 -5.38 -1.42 0.45
C VAL A 79 -5.55 -2.89 0.08
N LEU A 80 -4.96 -3.80 0.85
CA LEU A 80 -5.07 -5.24 0.59
C LEU A 80 -6.51 -5.73 0.79
N LEU A 81 -7.20 -5.23 1.82
CA LEU A 81 -8.60 -5.54 2.04
C LEU A 81 -9.46 -5.05 0.88
N ARG A 82 -9.21 -3.83 0.42
CA ARG A 82 -9.93 -3.24 -0.70
C ARG A 82 -9.74 -4.05 -1.98
N LYS A 83 -8.51 -4.52 -2.23
CA LYS A 83 -8.24 -5.42 -3.34
C LYS A 83 -9.04 -6.71 -3.21
N HIS A 84 -9.03 -7.33 -2.05
CA HIS A 84 -9.76 -8.58 -1.79
C HIS A 84 -11.25 -8.42 -2.03
N LEU A 85 -11.85 -7.33 -1.52
CA LEU A 85 -13.26 -7.04 -1.71
C LEU A 85 -13.58 -6.81 -3.18
N GLN A 86 -12.73 -6.10 -3.91
CA GLN A 86 -12.94 -5.83 -5.32
C GLN A 86 -12.82 -7.11 -6.16
N VAL A 87 -11.93 -8.02 -5.82
CA VAL A 87 -11.85 -9.34 -6.46
C VAL A 87 -13.16 -10.11 -6.25
N GLY A 88 -13.74 -10.04 -5.05
CA GLY A 88 -15.04 -10.64 -4.77
C GLY A 88 -16.16 -10.08 -5.67
N VAL A 89 -16.16 -8.77 -5.89
CA VAL A 89 -17.11 -8.11 -6.79
C VAL A 89 -16.92 -8.61 -8.22
N THR A 90 -15.69 -8.66 -8.70
CA THR A 90 -15.37 -9.12 -10.05
C THR A 90 -15.79 -10.56 -10.27
N LYS A 91 -15.65 -11.40 -9.27
CA LYS A 91 -16.07 -12.81 -9.33
C LYS A 91 -17.56 -13.02 -9.12
N GLY A 92 -18.31 -11.97 -8.79
CA GLY A 92 -19.74 -12.05 -8.56
C GLY A 92 -20.14 -12.60 -7.21
N ALA A 93 -19.20 -12.75 -6.27
CA ALA A 93 -19.50 -13.27 -4.93
C ALA A 93 -20.21 -12.23 -4.04
N ILE A 94 -19.89 -10.94 -4.24
CA ILE A 94 -20.54 -9.83 -3.52
C ILE A 94 -20.83 -8.69 -4.49
N THR A 95 -21.72 -7.78 -4.09
CA THR A 95 -22.01 -6.59 -4.89
C THR A 95 -21.00 -5.48 -4.55
N GLN A 96 -20.90 -4.48 -5.43
CA GLN A 96 -20.05 -3.32 -5.18
C GLN A 96 -20.48 -2.58 -3.91
N ALA A 97 -21.77 -2.46 -3.67
CA ALA A 97 -22.29 -1.81 -2.47
C ALA A 97 -21.86 -2.54 -1.20
N GLU A 98 -21.91 -3.88 -1.20
CA GLU A 98 -21.45 -4.69 -0.08
C GLU A 98 -19.95 -4.53 0.17
N ALA A 99 -19.15 -4.48 -0.90
CA ALA A 99 -17.72 -4.29 -0.79
C ALA A 99 -17.38 -2.94 -0.16
N ASP A 100 -18.03 -1.88 -0.61
CA ASP A 100 -17.83 -0.53 -0.10
C ASP A 100 -18.26 -0.43 1.37
N GLU A 101 -19.37 -1.05 1.75
CA GLU A 101 -19.84 -1.09 3.13
C GLU A 101 -18.86 -1.81 4.05
N ARG A 102 -18.36 -2.97 3.64
CA ARG A 102 -17.38 -3.73 4.41
C ARG A 102 -16.09 -2.95 4.62
N PHE A 103 -15.64 -2.26 3.59
CA PHE A 103 -14.42 -1.43 3.66
C PHE A 103 -14.63 -0.24 4.61
N THR A 104 -15.77 0.43 4.53
CA THR A 104 -16.11 1.55 5.42
C THR A 104 -16.16 1.09 6.88
N ASN A 105 -16.81 -0.04 7.15
CA ASN A 105 -16.90 -0.62 8.49
C ASN A 105 -15.51 -0.97 9.04
N TRP A 106 -14.66 -1.54 8.21
CA TRP A 106 -13.28 -1.85 8.61
C TRP A 106 -12.50 -0.59 8.97
N LYS A 107 -12.62 0.47 8.17
CA LYS A 107 -11.95 1.74 8.44
C LYS A 107 -12.42 2.37 9.75
N GLU A 108 -13.71 2.33 10.02
CA GLU A 108 -14.27 2.82 11.28
C GLU A 108 -13.72 2.04 12.47
N ASP A 109 -13.65 0.72 12.37
CA ASP A 109 -13.10 -0.14 13.41
C ASP A 109 -11.61 0.17 13.67
N GLN A 110 -10.83 0.39 12.61
CA GLN A 110 -9.42 0.75 12.75
C GLN A 110 -9.26 2.12 13.42
N ALA A 111 -10.09 3.09 13.06
CA ALA A 111 -10.07 4.40 13.69
C ALA A 111 -10.35 4.30 15.20
N LYS A 112 -11.31 3.46 15.60
CA LYS A 112 -11.64 3.23 17.01
C LYS A 112 -10.48 2.59 17.79
N LYS A 113 -9.69 1.73 17.16
CA LYS A 113 -8.53 1.09 17.80
C LYS A 113 -7.45 2.10 18.17
N TYR A 114 -7.29 3.16 17.40
CA TYR A 114 -6.25 4.16 17.60
C TYR A 114 -6.70 5.38 18.40
N ILE A 115 -8.00 5.48 18.71
CA ILE A 115 -8.55 6.51 19.56
C ILE A 115 -8.63 5.96 20.98
N LYS A 116 -7.62 6.25 21.77
CA LYS A 116 -7.63 5.94 23.21
C LYS A 116 -7.20 7.17 23.98
#